data_7782c3a7fd9bbeedd646d32ff7b42c0b
#
_entry.id   7782c3a7fd9bbeedd646d32ff7b42c0b
#
_cell.length_a   1.000
_cell.length_b   1.000
_cell.length_c   1.000
_cell.angle_alpha   90.00
_cell.angle_beta   90.00
_cell.angle_gamma   90.00
#
_symmetry.space_group_name_H-M   'P 1'
#
loop_
_entity.id
_entity.type
_entity.pdbx_description
1 polymer ?
#
loop_
_entity_poly.entity_id
_entity_poly.type
_entity_poly.pdbx_seq_one_letter_code
_entity_poly.pdbx_strand_id
1 'polypeptide(L)'
;MGRSLKLSDRFLFTSESVTEGHPDKIADQVSDAILDACLEQDPYSRVAAETLTATGLVVIAGEITTKAYVDFQSLVRGVVASIGYDNALYGFDSNTCAVISTINKQSGDIAQGVDTGGAGDQGMMFGYASNETPELMPAPISLAHKLCRQLTAVRKSGKLPYLRPDGKSQVTVEYDENGKPARIDAVVISSQHSESVSNEELHADILKYVIQAVLPAAWLDEHTKYHINPTGRFVIGGPMGDTGLTGRKIIVDTYGGAGRHGGGAFSGKDPTKVTAAQPTLPATSPRTSSPPASPTAPRSSLPTPSASPNRSASASTRSVPARSAKPS
;
A
#
# COMPACT_ATOMS: atom_id res chain seq x y z
N MET A 1 37.60 -8.59 0.17
CA MET A 1 37.03 -9.79 0.83
C MET A 1 35.95 -9.33 1.81
N GLY A 2 34.68 -9.29 1.37
CA GLY A 2 33.55 -8.95 2.23
C GLY A 2 33.21 -10.14 3.13
N ARG A 3 33.32 -9.97 4.44
CA ARG A 3 32.78 -10.94 5.40
C ARG A 3 31.26 -11.03 5.19
N SER A 4 30.81 -12.15 4.64
CA SER A 4 29.41 -12.57 4.75
C SER A 4 29.10 -12.71 6.24
N LEU A 5 28.25 -11.86 6.77
CA LEU A 5 27.65 -12.09 8.08
C LEU A 5 26.73 -13.31 7.90
N LYS A 6 27.20 -14.49 8.32
CA LYS A 6 26.30 -15.62 8.53
C LYS A 6 25.34 -15.23 9.66
N LEU A 7 24.07 -15.18 9.36
CA LEU A 7 23.05 -15.21 10.40
C LEU A 7 23.22 -16.53 11.12
N SER A 8 23.54 -16.50 12.42
CA SER A 8 23.79 -17.71 13.19
C SER A 8 22.54 -18.49 13.54
N ASP A 9 21.35 -17.89 13.34
CA ASP A 9 20.10 -18.45 13.81
C ASP A 9 18.96 -18.19 12.80
N ARG A 10 17.93 -19.02 12.85
CA ARG A 10 16.67 -18.80 12.16
C ARG A 10 16.01 -17.51 12.64
N PHE A 11 15.34 -16.78 11.77
CA PHE A 11 14.63 -15.56 12.14
C PHE A 11 13.24 -15.51 11.51
N LEU A 12 12.36 -14.74 12.14
CA LEU A 12 11.00 -14.49 11.66
C LEU A 12 10.94 -13.11 10.98
N PHE A 13 10.24 -13.06 9.85
CA PHE A 13 9.91 -11.79 9.20
C PHE A 13 8.42 -11.74 8.84
N THR A 14 7.78 -10.61 9.12
CA THR A 14 6.33 -10.45 9.00
C THR A 14 6.02 -9.30 8.07
N SER A 15 5.02 -9.51 7.20
CA SER A 15 4.42 -8.44 6.39
C SER A 15 2.90 -8.54 6.43
N GLU A 16 2.25 -7.39 6.26
CA GLU A 16 0.79 -7.29 6.19
C GLU A 16 0.32 -6.79 4.84
N SER A 17 -0.92 -7.06 4.51
CA SER A 17 -1.65 -6.50 3.39
C SER A 17 -3.11 -6.25 3.75
N VAL A 18 -3.80 -5.48 2.94
CA VAL A 18 -5.21 -5.14 3.12
C VAL A 18 -5.99 -5.37 1.83
N THR A 19 -7.31 -5.58 1.97
CA THR A 19 -8.21 -5.72 0.82
C THR A 19 -8.54 -4.36 0.19
N GLU A 20 -9.14 -4.39 -0.98
CA GLU A 20 -9.63 -3.19 -1.70
C GLU A 20 -10.62 -2.35 -0.90
N GLY A 21 -11.36 -2.96 0.04
CA GLY A 21 -12.36 -2.29 0.87
C GLY A 21 -11.82 -1.73 2.18
N HIS A 22 -10.53 -1.83 2.45
CA HIS A 22 -9.90 -1.14 3.58
C HIS A 22 -9.99 0.38 3.38
N PRO A 23 -10.34 1.19 4.41
CA PRO A 23 -10.55 2.64 4.25
C PRO A 23 -9.41 3.37 3.53
N ASP A 24 -8.16 3.11 3.88
CA ASP A 24 -7.01 3.73 3.21
C ASP A 24 -6.92 3.31 1.73
N LYS A 25 -7.26 2.06 1.39
CA LYS A 25 -7.24 1.60 -0.01
C LYS A 25 -8.42 2.08 -0.81
N ILE A 26 -9.56 2.37 -0.19
CA ILE A 26 -10.65 3.11 -0.85
C ILE A 26 -10.17 4.50 -1.23
N ALA A 27 -9.49 5.20 -0.29
CA ALA A 27 -8.94 6.53 -0.54
C ALA A 27 -7.91 6.53 -1.67
N ASP A 28 -7.00 5.54 -1.69
CA ASP A 28 -6.03 5.36 -2.79
C ASP A 28 -6.74 5.15 -4.13
N GLN A 29 -7.71 4.24 -4.20
CA GLN A 29 -8.44 3.94 -5.45
C GLN A 29 -9.25 5.13 -5.96
N VAL A 30 -9.84 5.94 -5.08
CA VAL A 30 -10.53 7.17 -5.47
C VAL A 30 -9.54 8.17 -6.06
N SER A 31 -8.39 8.37 -5.42
CA SER A 31 -7.34 9.28 -5.90
C SER A 31 -6.78 8.82 -7.25
N ASP A 32 -6.55 7.52 -7.44
CA ASP A 32 -6.10 6.94 -8.72
C ASP A 32 -7.16 7.07 -9.81
N ALA A 33 -8.42 6.85 -9.51
CA ALA A 33 -9.50 7.03 -10.47
C ALA A 33 -9.63 8.50 -10.96
N ILE A 34 -9.37 9.46 -10.07
CA ILE A 34 -9.33 10.89 -10.44
C ILE A 34 -8.15 11.16 -11.39
N LEU A 35 -6.98 10.61 -11.08
CA LEU A 35 -5.80 10.70 -11.94
C LEU A 35 -6.08 10.12 -13.33
N ASP A 36 -6.62 8.91 -13.38
CA ASP A 36 -6.93 8.20 -14.63
C ASP A 36 -7.93 9.00 -15.47
N ALA A 37 -9.02 9.50 -14.89
CA ALA A 37 -10.03 10.30 -15.59
C ALA A 37 -9.47 11.63 -16.13
N CYS A 38 -8.48 12.22 -15.45
CA CYS A 38 -7.80 13.40 -15.95
C CYS A 38 -6.87 13.06 -17.14
N LEU A 39 -6.04 12.02 -17.01
CA LEU A 39 -5.05 11.63 -18.01
C LEU A 39 -5.70 11.06 -19.29
N GLU A 40 -6.85 10.40 -19.17
CA GLU A 40 -7.60 9.88 -20.31
C GLU A 40 -8.03 11.01 -21.26
N GLN A 41 -8.41 12.18 -20.74
CA GLN A 41 -8.88 13.33 -21.50
C GLN A 41 -7.75 14.34 -21.82
N ASP A 42 -6.78 14.48 -20.92
CA ASP A 42 -5.63 15.38 -21.06
C ASP A 42 -4.36 14.70 -20.55
N PRO A 43 -3.55 14.09 -21.45
CA PRO A 43 -2.31 13.39 -21.06
C PRO A 43 -1.26 14.28 -20.38
N TYR A 44 -1.42 15.60 -20.46
CA TYR A 44 -0.52 16.57 -19.81
C TYR A 44 -1.06 17.10 -18.48
N SER A 45 -2.12 16.51 -17.95
CA SER A 45 -2.66 16.87 -16.65
C SER A 45 -1.59 16.80 -15.54
N ARG A 46 -1.63 17.79 -14.65
CA ARG A 46 -0.87 17.80 -13.41
C ARG A 46 -1.84 17.47 -12.27
N VAL A 47 -1.65 16.35 -11.63
CA VAL A 47 -2.59 15.83 -10.65
C VAL A 47 -1.85 15.49 -9.36
N ALA A 48 -2.36 16.00 -8.26
CA ALA A 48 -2.00 15.62 -6.90
C ALA A 48 -3.31 15.54 -6.10
N ALA A 49 -4.04 14.43 -6.27
CA ALA A 49 -5.33 14.20 -5.64
C ALA A 49 -5.16 13.36 -4.37
N GLU A 50 -5.68 13.85 -3.28
CA GLU A 50 -5.72 13.16 -1.98
C GLU A 50 -7.16 12.98 -1.53
N THR A 51 -7.45 11.84 -0.93
CA THR A 51 -8.80 11.48 -0.51
C THR A 51 -8.80 11.11 0.97
N LEU A 52 -9.82 11.58 1.68
CA LEU A 52 -10.19 11.11 3.01
C LEU A 52 -11.52 10.38 2.92
N THR A 53 -11.62 9.22 3.56
CA THR A 53 -12.88 8.47 3.73
C THR A 53 -13.22 8.32 5.20
N ALA A 54 -14.45 8.58 5.56
CA ALA A 54 -14.97 8.41 6.93
C ALA A 54 -16.45 7.96 6.87
N THR A 55 -17.09 7.82 8.03
CA THR A 55 -18.51 7.40 8.10
C THR A 55 -19.38 8.26 7.20
N GLY A 56 -19.91 7.66 6.13
CA GLY A 56 -20.82 8.33 5.19
C GLY A 56 -20.21 9.50 4.40
N LEU A 57 -18.88 9.65 4.36
CA LEU A 57 -18.22 10.82 3.79
C LEU A 57 -16.96 10.42 2.97
N VAL A 58 -16.82 11.07 1.81
CA VAL A 58 -15.58 11.13 1.03
C VAL A 58 -15.23 12.59 0.80
N VAL A 59 -14.02 12.98 1.15
CA VAL A 59 -13.47 14.32 0.88
C VAL A 59 -12.30 14.17 -0.08
N ILE A 60 -12.36 14.91 -1.19
CA ILE A 60 -11.29 15.02 -2.18
C ILE A 60 -10.62 16.37 -2.00
N ALA A 61 -9.30 16.37 -1.85
CA ALA A 61 -8.50 17.58 -1.72
C ALA A 61 -7.27 17.50 -2.64
N GLY A 62 -6.57 18.59 -2.82
CA GLY A 62 -5.33 18.63 -3.58
C GLY A 62 -5.34 19.64 -4.72
N GLU A 63 -4.39 19.48 -5.63
CA GLU A 63 -4.17 20.39 -6.75
C GLU A 63 -4.24 19.66 -8.09
N ILE A 64 -5.07 20.16 -8.98
CA ILE A 64 -5.23 19.64 -10.35
C ILE A 64 -5.18 20.78 -11.35
N THR A 65 -4.29 20.65 -12.33
CA THR A 65 -4.25 21.50 -13.52
C THR A 65 -4.48 20.62 -14.73
N THR A 66 -5.64 20.76 -15.37
CA THR A 66 -6.08 19.92 -16.48
C THR A 66 -7.06 20.67 -17.37
N LYS A 67 -7.22 20.21 -18.61
CA LYS A 67 -8.32 20.59 -19.53
C LYS A 67 -9.50 19.63 -19.46
N ALA A 68 -9.33 18.50 -18.75
CA ALA A 68 -10.35 17.49 -18.58
C ALA A 68 -11.52 18.02 -17.74
N TYR A 69 -12.71 17.51 -18.02
CA TYR A 69 -13.86 17.64 -17.14
C TYR A 69 -14.12 16.30 -16.42
N VAL A 70 -14.07 16.31 -15.12
CA VAL A 70 -14.30 15.12 -14.27
C VAL A 70 -15.46 15.37 -13.33
N ASP A 71 -16.54 14.56 -13.45
CA ASP A 71 -17.59 14.52 -12.46
C ASP A 71 -17.13 13.68 -11.26
N PHE A 72 -16.56 14.34 -10.27
CA PHE A 72 -16.03 13.69 -9.08
C PHE A 72 -17.10 12.90 -8.31
N GLN A 73 -18.34 13.36 -8.27
CA GLN A 73 -19.39 12.66 -7.51
C GLN A 73 -19.70 11.31 -8.16
N SER A 74 -19.96 11.29 -9.45
CA SER A 74 -20.23 10.06 -10.20
C SER A 74 -19.05 9.11 -10.17
N LEU A 75 -17.82 9.64 -10.34
CA LEU A 75 -16.60 8.85 -10.30
C LEU A 75 -16.40 8.15 -8.95
N VAL A 76 -16.46 8.90 -7.85
CA VAL A 76 -16.31 8.34 -6.49
C VAL A 76 -17.34 7.28 -6.20
N ARG A 77 -18.62 7.53 -6.52
CA ARG A 77 -19.70 6.56 -6.33
C ARG A 77 -19.45 5.28 -7.12
N GLY A 78 -18.96 5.40 -8.36
CA GLY A 78 -18.57 4.26 -9.19
C GLY A 78 -17.47 3.42 -8.56
N VAL A 79 -16.40 4.05 -8.03
CA VAL A 79 -15.32 3.36 -7.32
C VAL A 79 -15.83 2.64 -6.07
N VAL A 80 -16.59 3.34 -5.22
CA VAL A 80 -17.14 2.78 -3.97
C VAL A 80 -18.07 1.60 -4.26
N ALA A 81 -18.92 1.70 -5.28
CA ALA A 81 -19.80 0.62 -5.72
C ALA A 81 -19.00 -0.60 -6.24
N SER A 82 -17.95 -0.37 -7.06
CA SER A 82 -17.13 -1.44 -7.63
C SER A 82 -16.37 -2.25 -6.57
N ILE A 83 -16.02 -1.62 -5.46
CA ILE A 83 -15.43 -2.27 -4.29
C ILE A 83 -16.47 -3.16 -3.58
N GLY A 84 -17.74 -2.81 -3.63
CA GLY A 84 -18.85 -3.55 -3.03
C GLY A 84 -19.46 -2.87 -1.79
N TYR A 85 -19.28 -1.57 -1.64
CA TYR A 85 -20.02 -0.76 -0.69
C TYR A 85 -21.27 -0.18 -1.37
N ASP A 86 -22.24 -1.05 -1.60
CA ASP A 86 -23.47 -0.81 -2.33
C ASP A 86 -24.73 -0.98 -1.46
N ASN A 87 -24.54 -1.09 -0.15
CA ASN A 87 -25.61 -1.33 0.80
C ASN A 87 -25.40 -0.51 2.09
N ALA A 88 -26.39 0.27 2.47
CA ALA A 88 -26.35 1.11 3.68
C ALA A 88 -26.10 0.32 4.98
N LEU A 89 -26.46 -0.97 5.02
CA LEU A 89 -26.19 -1.85 6.16
C LEU A 89 -24.69 -2.09 6.41
N TYR A 90 -23.84 -1.77 5.44
CA TYR A 90 -22.37 -1.87 5.60
C TYR A 90 -21.77 -0.63 6.29
N GLY A 91 -22.62 0.37 6.60
CA GLY A 91 -22.23 1.62 7.24
C GLY A 91 -21.50 2.61 6.33
N PHE A 92 -21.30 2.24 5.07
CA PHE A 92 -20.78 3.07 4.00
C PHE A 92 -21.42 2.60 2.68
N ASP A 93 -21.96 3.52 1.90
CA ASP A 93 -22.77 3.17 0.72
C ASP A 93 -22.53 4.18 -0.40
N SER A 94 -22.23 3.69 -1.59
CA SER A 94 -21.98 4.46 -2.80
C SER A 94 -23.12 5.41 -3.18
N ASN A 95 -24.38 5.05 -2.88
CA ASN A 95 -25.55 5.85 -3.25
C ASN A 95 -25.79 7.01 -2.26
N THR A 96 -25.41 6.85 -1.00
CA THR A 96 -25.81 7.76 0.08
C THR A 96 -24.64 8.53 0.73
N CYS A 97 -23.39 8.12 0.51
CA CYS A 97 -22.23 8.85 1.06
C CYS A 97 -22.16 10.28 0.50
N ALA A 98 -21.81 11.24 1.35
CA ALA A 98 -21.47 12.59 0.90
C ALA A 98 -20.14 12.60 0.17
N VAL A 99 -20.05 13.34 -0.94
CA VAL A 99 -18.81 13.58 -1.67
C VAL A 99 -18.54 15.08 -1.69
N ILE A 100 -17.45 15.49 -1.08
CA ILE A 100 -17.02 16.89 -0.98
C ILE A 100 -15.70 17.03 -1.73
N SER A 101 -15.57 18.08 -2.55
CA SER A 101 -14.34 18.40 -3.26
C SER A 101 -13.83 19.79 -2.88
N THR A 102 -12.52 19.87 -2.61
CA THR A 102 -11.79 21.10 -2.39
C THR A 102 -10.51 21.12 -3.23
N ILE A 103 -10.66 20.84 -4.52
CA ILE A 103 -9.56 20.84 -5.50
C ILE A 103 -9.24 22.27 -5.90
N ASN A 104 -7.95 22.60 -5.85
CA ASN A 104 -7.39 23.88 -6.28
C ASN A 104 -6.55 23.68 -7.56
N LYS A 105 -6.19 24.80 -8.22
CA LYS A 105 -5.16 24.77 -9.26
C LYS A 105 -3.78 24.70 -8.62
N GLN A 106 -2.84 24.01 -9.28
CA GLN A 106 -1.46 23.96 -8.83
C GLN A 106 -0.86 25.38 -8.72
N SER A 107 -0.10 25.64 -7.66
CA SER A 107 0.62 26.90 -7.46
C SER A 107 1.59 27.18 -8.61
N GLY A 108 1.63 28.43 -9.07
CA GLY A 108 2.58 28.87 -10.09
C GLY A 108 4.05 28.71 -9.67
N ASP A 109 4.34 28.76 -8.39
CA ASP A 109 5.71 28.56 -7.86
C ASP A 109 6.18 27.12 -8.03
N ILE A 110 5.30 26.15 -7.82
CA ILE A 110 5.59 24.71 -8.05
C ILE A 110 5.70 24.42 -9.55
N ALA A 111 4.85 25.04 -10.38
CA ALA A 111 4.85 24.88 -11.83
C ALA A 111 6.20 25.27 -12.46
N GLN A 112 6.86 26.31 -11.98
CA GLN A 112 8.17 26.74 -12.47
C GLN A 112 9.25 25.64 -12.39
N GLY A 113 9.23 24.84 -11.32
CA GLY A 113 10.17 23.73 -11.14
C GLY A 113 9.88 22.52 -12.05
N VAL A 114 8.61 22.28 -12.38
CA VAL A 114 8.16 21.13 -13.17
C VAL A 114 8.24 21.41 -14.67
N ASP A 115 7.86 22.60 -15.11
CA ASP A 115 7.83 22.99 -16.53
C ASP A 115 9.22 23.07 -17.18
N THR A 116 10.27 23.20 -16.36
CA THR A 116 11.67 23.15 -16.80
C THR A 116 12.25 21.73 -16.83
N GLY A 117 11.44 20.68 -16.64
CA GLY A 117 11.87 19.29 -16.60
C GLY A 117 12.37 18.79 -15.24
N GLY A 118 12.18 19.57 -14.19
CA GLY A 118 12.45 19.15 -12.80
C GLY A 118 11.29 18.40 -12.18
N ALA A 119 11.50 17.83 -10.98
CA ALA A 119 10.51 17.02 -10.29
C ALA A 119 9.56 17.83 -9.36
N GLY A 120 9.78 19.14 -9.23
CA GLY A 120 8.95 20.01 -8.37
C GLY A 120 9.11 19.82 -6.86
N ASP A 121 9.76 18.76 -6.42
CA ASP A 121 9.98 18.43 -5.00
C ASP A 121 11.24 17.57 -4.83
N GLN A 122 11.72 17.48 -3.59
CA GLN A 122 12.76 16.52 -3.21
C GLN A 122 12.12 15.13 -2.98
N GLY A 123 12.91 14.06 -3.17
CA GLY A 123 12.43 12.72 -2.88
C GLY A 123 13.56 11.70 -2.80
N MET A 124 13.27 10.58 -2.16
CA MET A 124 14.16 9.45 -2.08
C MET A 124 13.39 8.18 -2.49
N MET A 125 13.95 7.44 -3.42
CA MET A 125 13.35 6.22 -3.97
C MET A 125 14.16 5.00 -3.55
N PHE A 126 13.47 3.91 -3.22
CA PHE A 126 14.07 2.64 -2.85
C PHE A 126 13.55 1.53 -3.74
N GLY A 127 14.47 0.81 -4.38
CA GLY A 127 14.18 -0.44 -5.08
C GLY A 127 14.67 -1.64 -4.25
N TYR A 128 13.88 -2.71 -4.24
CA TYR A 128 14.23 -3.97 -3.61
C TYR A 128 13.74 -5.14 -4.46
N ALA A 129 14.56 -6.16 -4.61
CA ALA A 129 14.18 -7.39 -5.27
C ALA A 129 14.82 -8.58 -4.55
N SER A 130 14.11 -9.69 -4.47
CA SER A 130 14.62 -10.96 -3.94
C SER A 130 14.18 -12.11 -4.86
N ASN A 131 14.83 -13.24 -4.75
CA ASN A 131 14.47 -14.46 -5.48
C ASN A 131 13.60 -15.42 -4.65
N GLU A 132 12.94 -14.89 -3.62
CA GLU A 132 12.08 -15.68 -2.72
C GLU A 132 10.79 -16.12 -3.39
N THR A 133 10.30 -15.34 -4.35
CA THR A 133 9.08 -15.62 -5.13
C THR A 133 9.31 -15.41 -6.62
N PRO A 134 8.51 -16.03 -7.49
CA PRO A 134 8.60 -15.80 -8.94
C PRO A 134 8.42 -14.35 -9.36
N GLU A 135 7.69 -13.58 -8.54
CA GLU A 135 7.46 -12.16 -8.75
C GLU A 135 8.67 -11.28 -8.37
N LEU A 136 9.76 -11.88 -7.88
CA LEU A 136 10.96 -11.21 -7.34
C LEU A 136 10.65 -10.30 -6.14
N MET A 137 9.62 -10.65 -5.39
CA MET A 137 9.16 -9.95 -4.20
C MET A 137 9.48 -10.76 -2.93
N PRO A 138 9.65 -10.10 -1.76
CA PRO A 138 9.75 -10.79 -0.48
C PRO A 138 8.54 -11.70 -0.24
N ALA A 139 8.79 -12.91 0.27
CA ALA A 139 7.75 -13.90 0.45
C ALA A 139 6.59 -13.44 1.36
N PRO A 140 6.84 -12.83 2.55
CA PRO A 140 5.75 -12.43 3.44
C PRO A 140 4.74 -11.48 2.79
N ILE A 141 5.21 -10.42 2.12
CA ILE A 141 4.31 -9.45 1.48
C ILE A 141 3.61 -10.05 0.26
N SER A 142 4.31 -10.86 -0.55
CA SER A 142 3.71 -11.54 -1.70
C SER A 142 2.58 -12.45 -1.27
N LEU A 143 2.77 -13.23 -0.20
CA LEU A 143 1.76 -14.14 0.34
C LEU A 143 0.60 -13.37 0.98
N ALA A 144 0.88 -12.29 1.72
CA ALA A 144 -0.16 -11.43 2.28
C ALA A 144 -1.04 -10.81 1.18
N HIS A 145 -0.46 -10.32 0.09
CA HIS A 145 -1.22 -9.84 -1.06
C HIS A 145 -2.10 -10.92 -1.69
N LYS A 146 -1.56 -12.14 -1.87
CA LYS A 146 -2.32 -13.27 -2.42
C LYS A 146 -3.53 -13.62 -1.54
N LEU A 147 -3.38 -13.58 -0.21
CA LEU A 147 -4.48 -13.80 0.73
C LEU A 147 -5.57 -12.72 0.61
N CYS A 148 -5.21 -11.44 0.57
CA CYS A 148 -6.17 -10.35 0.38
C CYS A 148 -6.90 -10.41 -0.96
N ARG A 149 -6.20 -10.75 -2.05
CA ARG A 149 -6.83 -10.98 -3.35
C ARG A 149 -7.80 -12.15 -3.33
N GLN A 150 -7.46 -13.23 -2.63
CA GLN A 150 -8.33 -14.40 -2.49
C GLN A 150 -9.57 -14.07 -1.64
N LEU A 151 -9.44 -13.31 -0.55
CA LEU A 151 -10.59 -12.80 0.21
C LEU A 151 -11.55 -12.03 -0.70
N THR A 152 -11.04 -11.11 -1.50
CA THR A 152 -11.83 -10.36 -2.49
C THR A 152 -12.48 -11.28 -3.52
N ALA A 153 -11.74 -12.27 -4.04
CA ALA A 153 -12.25 -13.19 -5.05
C ALA A 153 -13.40 -14.06 -4.53
N VAL A 154 -13.29 -14.66 -3.34
CA VAL A 154 -14.36 -15.48 -2.76
C VAL A 154 -15.58 -14.66 -2.36
N ARG A 155 -15.39 -13.40 -1.99
CA ARG A 155 -16.50 -12.45 -1.73
C ARG A 155 -17.22 -12.08 -3.03
N LYS A 156 -16.50 -11.56 -4.03
CA LYS A 156 -17.10 -11.08 -5.29
C LYS A 156 -17.71 -12.20 -6.13
N SER A 157 -17.18 -13.43 -6.05
CA SER A 157 -17.79 -14.59 -6.71
C SER A 157 -19.05 -15.11 -6.03
N GLY A 158 -19.41 -14.60 -4.85
CA GLY A 158 -20.51 -15.12 -4.04
C GLY A 158 -20.23 -16.47 -3.39
N LYS A 159 -18.98 -16.95 -3.41
CA LYS A 159 -18.58 -18.20 -2.74
C LYS A 159 -18.76 -18.10 -1.22
N LEU A 160 -18.41 -16.94 -0.64
CA LEU A 160 -18.59 -16.59 0.76
C LEU A 160 -19.41 -15.28 0.82
N PRO A 161 -20.74 -15.34 0.65
CA PRO A 161 -21.58 -14.15 0.45
C PRO A 161 -21.73 -13.30 1.71
N TYR A 162 -21.38 -13.84 2.85
CA TYR A 162 -21.40 -13.12 4.13
C TYR A 162 -20.16 -12.24 4.35
N LEU A 163 -19.09 -12.37 3.54
CA LEU A 163 -17.93 -11.49 3.63
C LEU A 163 -18.26 -10.08 3.16
N ARG A 164 -17.62 -9.11 3.79
CA ARG A 164 -17.71 -7.68 3.47
C ARG A 164 -16.40 -7.18 2.90
N PRO A 165 -16.37 -5.96 2.31
CA PRO A 165 -15.20 -5.49 1.56
C PRO A 165 -13.93 -5.29 2.39
N ASP A 166 -14.03 -4.91 3.67
CA ASP A 166 -12.87 -4.63 4.52
C ASP A 166 -12.22 -5.91 5.03
N GLY A 167 -10.90 -5.92 4.99
CA GLY A 167 -10.13 -7.06 5.50
C GLY A 167 -8.62 -6.80 5.47
N LYS A 168 -7.93 -7.58 6.28
CA LYS A 168 -6.47 -7.53 6.42
C LYS A 168 -5.91 -8.95 6.46
N SER A 169 -4.68 -9.08 5.98
CA SER A 169 -3.89 -10.29 6.14
C SER A 169 -2.51 -9.95 6.66
N GLN A 170 -1.92 -10.88 7.41
CA GLN A 170 -0.53 -10.81 7.84
C GLN A 170 0.08 -12.20 7.75
N VAL A 171 1.30 -12.29 7.22
CA VAL A 171 2.03 -13.54 7.10
C VAL A 171 3.39 -13.38 7.76
N THR A 172 3.70 -14.30 8.68
CA THR A 172 5.02 -14.44 9.28
C THR A 172 5.72 -15.64 8.68
N VAL A 173 6.86 -15.43 8.07
CA VAL A 173 7.71 -16.47 7.48
C VAL A 173 8.94 -16.67 8.34
N GLU A 174 9.25 -17.92 8.63
CA GLU A 174 10.51 -18.33 9.22
C GLU A 174 11.55 -18.52 8.11
N TYR A 175 12.70 -17.91 8.29
CA TYR A 175 13.85 -18.01 7.41
C TYR A 175 14.93 -18.90 8.03
N ASP A 176 15.57 -19.70 7.18
CA ASP A 176 16.71 -20.52 7.60
C ASP A 176 17.97 -19.68 7.82
N GLU A 177 19.04 -20.31 8.26
CA GLU A 177 20.36 -19.71 8.49
C GLU A 177 21.02 -19.13 7.25
N ASN A 178 20.53 -19.48 6.06
CA ASN A 178 20.98 -18.93 4.77
C ASN A 178 20.09 -17.78 4.29
N GLY A 179 19.08 -17.40 5.08
CA GLY A 179 18.13 -16.36 4.73
C GLY A 179 17.12 -16.77 3.66
N LYS A 180 16.84 -18.06 3.52
CA LYS A 180 15.79 -18.57 2.62
C LYS A 180 14.51 -18.84 3.39
N PRO A 181 13.33 -18.54 2.80
CA PRO A 181 12.06 -18.91 3.39
C PRO A 181 11.99 -20.42 3.63
N ALA A 182 11.72 -20.85 4.85
CA ALA A 182 11.65 -22.26 5.24
C ALA A 182 10.22 -22.72 5.50
N ARG A 183 9.43 -21.95 6.26
CA ARG A 183 8.05 -22.28 6.61
C ARG A 183 7.25 -21.02 6.96
N ILE A 184 5.94 -21.15 7.01
CA ILE A 184 5.05 -20.10 7.52
C ILE A 184 4.82 -20.38 9.00
N ASP A 185 5.24 -19.44 9.85
CA ASP A 185 5.04 -19.55 11.30
C ASP A 185 3.63 -19.14 11.72
N ALA A 186 3.12 -18.04 11.18
CA ALA A 186 1.80 -17.54 11.53
C ALA A 186 1.09 -16.86 10.35
N VAL A 187 -0.22 -17.01 10.32
CA VAL A 187 -1.13 -16.32 9.40
C VAL A 187 -2.22 -15.63 10.22
N VAL A 188 -2.39 -14.33 10.03
CA VAL A 188 -3.49 -13.57 10.60
C VAL A 188 -4.40 -13.12 9.47
N ILE A 189 -5.69 -13.37 9.58
CA ILE A 189 -6.74 -12.85 8.72
C ILE A 189 -7.77 -12.12 9.56
N SER A 190 -8.03 -10.87 9.24
CA SER A 190 -9.19 -10.14 9.76
C SER A 190 -10.09 -9.80 8.58
N SER A 191 -11.32 -10.30 8.57
CA SER A 191 -12.28 -10.07 7.48
C SER A 191 -13.61 -9.61 8.02
N GLN A 192 -14.08 -8.49 7.52
CA GLN A 192 -15.42 -7.99 7.82
C GLN A 192 -16.47 -8.96 7.30
N HIS A 193 -17.53 -9.21 8.09
CA HIS A 193 -18.58 -10.17 7.76
C HIS A 193 -19.95 -9.70 8.22
N SER A 194 -21.01 -10.34 7.71
CA SER A 194 -22.36 -10.14 8.21
C SER A 194 -22.58 -10.80 9.57
N GLU A 195 -23.60 -10.39 10.29
CA GLU A 195 -23.98 -11.01 11.56
C GLU A 195 -24.53 -12.44 11.41
N SER A 196 -24.86 -12.86 10.18
CA SER A 196 -25.53 -14.13 9.90
C SER A 196 -24.60 -15.35 9.96
N VAL A 197 -23.28 -15.17 9.93
CA VAL A 197 -22.31 -16.27 9.97
C VAL A 197 -21.78 -16.48 11.39
N SER A 198 -21.64 -17.72 11.80
CA SER A 198 -20.98 -18.06 13.08
C SER A 198 -19.47 -17.93 12.96
N ASN A 199 -18.78 -17.74 14.08
CA ASN A 199 -17.31 -17.69 14.09
C ASN A 199 -16.71 -19.02 13.63
N GLU A 200 -17.28 -20.13 14.00
CA GLU A 200 -16.82 -21.47 13.66
C GLU A 200 -16.89 -21.70 12.14
N GLU A 201 -18.00 -21.33 11.50
CA GLU A 201 -18.18 -21.40 10.06
C GLU A 201 -17.21 -20.46 9.33
N LEU A 202 -17.12 -19.20 9.78
CA LEU A 202 -16.18 -18.21 9.24
C LEU A 202 -14.73 -18.74 9.29
N HIS A 203 -14.31 -19.29 10.42
CA HIS A 203 -12.95 -19.82 10.59
C HIS A 203 -12.68 -20.99 9.65
N ALA A 204 -13.61 -21.96 9.57
CA ALA A 204 -13.47 -23.12 8.70
C ALA A 204 -13.39 -22.72 7.23
N ASP A 205 -14.24 -21.80 6.81
CA ASP A 205 -14.30 -21.32 5.43
C ASP A 205 -13.09 -20.48 5.04
N ILE A 206 -12.64 -19.56 5.89
CA ILE A 206 -11.43 -18.78 5.62
C ILE A 206 -10.21 -19.70 5.57
N LEU A 207 -10.09 -20.67 6.46
CA LEU A 207 -8.98 -21.64 6.42
C LEU A 207 -9.00 -22.40 5.08
N LYS A 208 -10.13 -22.92 4.67
CA LYS A 208 -10.29 -23.76 3.49
C LYS A 208 -10.19 -22.99 2.17
N TYR A 209 -10.97 -21.92 2.03
CA TYR A 209 -11.17 -21.24 0.75
C TYR A 209 -10.23 -20.06 0.52
N VAL A 210 -9.55 -19.60 1.57
CA VAL A 210 -8.59 -18.49 1.48
C VAL A 210 -7.17 -18.98 1.77
N ILE A 211 -6.91 -19.47 2.97
CA ILE A 211 -5.54 -19.78 3.41
C ILE A 211 -4.97 -20.98 2.64
N GLN A 212 -5.64 -22.12 2.70
CA GLN A 212 -5.18 -23.36 2.04
C GLN A 212 -5.26 -23.28 0.52
N ALA A 213 -6.11 -22.44 -0.04
CA ALA A 213 -6.22 -22.24 -1.48
C ALA A 213 -5.03 -21.44 -2.08
N VAL A 214 -4.31 -20.68 -1.25
CA VAL A 214 -3.30 -19.70 -1.71
C VAL A 214 -1.90 -20.03 -1.23
N LEU A 215 -1.77 -20.42 0.04
CA LEU A 215 -0.45 -20.62 0.62
C LEU A 215 0.18 -21.94 0.17
N PRO A 216 1.49 -21.96 -0.09
CA PRO A 216 2.19 -23.19 -0.49
C PRO A 216 2.07 -24.27 0.59
N ALA A 217 1.47 -25.41 0.26
CA ALA A 217 1.29 -26.50 1.22
C ALA A 217 2.61 -26.99 1.84
N ALA A 218 3.71 -26.92 1.09
CA ALA A 218 5.03 -27.32 1.58
C ALA A 218 5.60 -26.35 2.65
N TRP A 219 5.02 -25.15 2.83
CA TRP A 219 5.43 -24.20 3.85
C TRP A 219 4.51 -24.20 5.07
N LEU A 220 3.44 -25.01 5.04
CA LEU A 220 2.49 -25.18 6.15
C LEU A 220 2.80 -26.49 6.86
N ASP A 221 2.83 -26.44 8.18
CA ASP A 221 3.05 -27.59 9.04
C ASP A 221 2.13 -27.58 10.28
N GLU A 222 2.27 -28.55 11.16
CA GLU A 222 1.47 -28.68 12.39
C GLU A 222 1.73 -27.56 13.41
N HIS A 223 2.83 -26.81 13.24
CA HIS A 223 3.20 -25.69 14.11
C HIS A 223 2.75 -24.33 13.52
N THR A 224 2.20 -24.31 12.30
CA THR A 224 1.68 -23.07 11.70
C THR A 224 0.46 -22.58 12.46
N LYS A 225 0.53 -21.34 12.94
CA LYS A 225 -0.54 -20.71 13.75
C LYS A 225 -1.50 -19.96 12.84
N TYR A 226 -2.80 -20.20 13.02
CA TYR A 226 -3.86 -19.50 12.26
C TYR A 226 -4.68 -18.64 13.21
N HIS A 227 -4.69 -17.33 12.95
CA HIS A 227 -5.46 -16.33 13.70
C HIS A 227 -6.50 -15.71 12.78
N ILE A 228 -7.72 -16.21 12.80
CA ILE A 228 -8.81 -15.72 11.96
C ILE A 228 -9.78 -14.96 12.85
N ASN A 229 -9.98 -13.66 12.53
CA ASN A 229 -10.76 -12.72 13.36
C ASN A 229 -10.47 -12.93 14.86
N PRO A 230 -9.21 -12.78 15.33
CA PRO A 230 -8.81 -13.16 16.68
C PRO A 230 -9.53 -12.38 17.79
N THR A 231 -10.12 -11.24 17.47
CA THR A 231 -10.97 -10.45 18.38
C THR A 231 -12.43 -10.90 18.37
N GLY A 232 -12.77 -11.92 17.54
CA GLY A 232 -14.10 -12.46 17.38
C GLY A 232 -14.89 -11.73 16.29
N ARG A 233 -15.90 -10.95 16.66
CA ARG A 233 -16.83 -10.27 15.73
C ARG A 233 -16.16 -9.09 15.01
N PHE A 234 -16.27 -9.07 13.64
CA PHE A 234 -15.85 -7.94 12.82
C PHE A 234 -16.97 -7.59 11.82
N VAL A 235 -18.05 -7.02 12.31
CA VAL A 235 -19.23 -6.60 11.50
C VAL A 235 -19.13 -5.14 11.11
N ILE A 236 -18.71 -4.26 12.04
CA ILE A 236 -18.46 -2.84 11.76
C ILE A 236 -17.03 -2.72 11.22
N GLY A 237 -16.91 -2.24 9.99
CA GLY A 237 -15.64 -2.06 9.28
C GLY A 237 -15.77 -1.04 8.16
N GLY A 238 -14.74 -0.96 7.32
CA GLY A 238 -14.66 0.07 6.29
C GLY A 238 -14.63 1.48 6.88
N PRO A 239 -15.01 2.52 6.11
CA PRO A 239 -14.99 3.91 6.57
C PRO A 239 -15.86 4.21 7.79
N MET A 240 -16.80 3.32 8.14
CA MET A 240 -17.57 3.42 9.38
C MET A 240 -16.73 3.02 10.60
N GLY A 241 -15.81 2.07 10.44
CA GLY A 241 -14.98 1.56 11.54
C GLY A 241 -13.71 2.39 11.75
N ASP A 242 -13.11 2.88 10.67
CA ASP A 242 -11.85 3.64 10.70
C ASP A 242 -11.77 4.62 9.54
N THR A 243 -11.12 5.75 9.76
CA THR A 243 -10.90 6.77 8.74
C THR A 243 -9.79 6.34 7.79
N GLY A 244 -10.03 6.46 6.48
CA GLY A 244 -9.04 6.23 5.44
C GLY A 244 -8.45 7.51 4.88
N LEU A 245 -7.20 7.43 4.46
CA LEU A 245 -6.45 8.50 3.79
C LEU A 245 -5.57 7.95 2.69
N THR A 246 -5.45 8.69 1.58
CA THR A 246 -4.49 8.37 0.52
C THR A 246 -3.07 8.29 1.07
N GLY A 247 -2.33 7.25 0.69
CA GLY A 247 -0.92 7.10 1.04
C GLY A 247 -0.64 6.65 2.47
N ARG A 248 -1.60 6.04 3.16
CA ARG A 248 -1.37 5.45 4.50
C ARG A 248 -1.03 3.96 4.49
N LYS A 249 -0.97 3.33 3.32
CA LYS A 249 -0.59 1.92 3.16
C LYS A 249 0.67 1.73 2.33
N ILE A 250 1.60 2.70 2.41
CA ILE A 250 2.81 2.76 1.59
C ILE A 250 3.76 1.57 1.76
N ILE A 251 3.79 0.92 2.91
CA ILE A 251 4.58 -0.30 3.14
C ILE A 251 3.90 -1.51 2.50
N VAL A 252 2.56 -1.57 2.51
CA VAL A 252 1.77 -2.56 1.77
C VAL A 252 1.98 -2.38 0.26
N ASP A 253 2.02 -1.16 -0.23
CA ASP A 253 2.17 -0.82 -1.64
C ASP A 253 3.58 -1.10 -2.17
N THR A 254 4.55 -1.38 -1.31
CA THR A 254 5.94 -1.60 -1.67
C THR A 254 6.44 -2.99 -1.28
N TYR A 255 7.35 -3.09 -0.35
CA TYR A 255 8.11 -4.32 -0.10
C TYR A 255 7.80 -4.96 1.27
N GLY A 256 6.71 -4.56 1.94
CA GLY A 256 6.29 -5.13 3.21
C GLY A 256 7.29 -4.97 4.36
N GLY A 257 8.14 -3.94 4.30
CA GLY A 257 9.18 -3.67 5.28
C GLY A 257 10.54 -4.27 4.97
N ALA A 258 10.67 -5.14 3.97
CA ALA A 258 11.97 -5.68 3.53
C ALA A 258 12.85 -4.60 2.87
N GLY A 259 12.25 -3.69 2.11
CA GLY A 259 12.87 -2.49 1.59
C GLY A 259 12.57 -1.26 2.46
N ARG A 260 13.43 -0.25 2.40
CA ARG A 260 13.15 1.07 2.99
C ARG A 260 12.10 1.81 2.15
N HIS A 261 11.52 2.87 2.71
CA HIS A 261 10.54 3.71 2.04
C HIS A 261 10.89 5.19 2.19
N GLY A 262 10.65 6.00 1.16
CA GLY A 262 10.90 7.45 1.16
C GLY A 262 9.82 8.27 1.84
N GLY A 263 8.63 7.72 2.11
CA GLY A 263 7.54 8.33 2.89
C GLY A 263 6.39 8.91 2.06
N GLY A 264 6.53 9.10 0.75
CA GLY A 264 5.48 9.70 -0.09
C GLY A 264 4.40 8.69 -0.54
N ALA A 265 3.18 9.17 -0.70
CA ALA A 265 2.10 8.42 -1.33
C ALA A 265 2.34 8.24 -2.83
N PHE A 266 1.88 7.12 -3.39
CA PHE A 266 1.94 6.84 -4.83
C PHE A 266 0.65 7.26 -5.54
N SER A 267 -0.49 6.93 -4.95
CA SER A 267 -1.81 7.13 -5.55
C SER A 267 -2.15 8.60 -5.78
N GLY A 268 -2.91 8.88 -6.83
CA GLY A 268 -3.45 10.20 -7.16
C GLY A 268 -2.43 11.19 -7.73
N LYS A 269 -1.23 10.75 -8.15
CA LYS A 269 -0.14 11.62 -8.58
C LYS A 269 0.31 11.31 -10.00
N ASP A 270 0.36 12.35 -10.84
CA ASP A 270 0.87 12.23 -12.21
C ASP A 270 2.39 11.90 -12.24
N PRO A 271 2.93 11.39 -13.37
CA PRO A 271 4.32 10.93 -13.47
C PRO A 271 5.40 11.98 -13.22
N THR A 272 5.07 13.27 -13.16
CA THR A 272 6.03 14.33 -12.83
C THR A 272 6.34 14.41 -11.33
N LYS A 273 5.54 13.76 -10.50
CA LYS A 273 5.77 13.68 -9.06
C LYS A 273 6.80 12.61 -8.75
N VAL A 274 7.81 12.96 -7.97
CA VAL A 274 8.92 12.06 -7.59
C VAL A 274 8.43 10.75 -6.98
N THR A 275 7.43 10.83 -6.12
CA THR A 275 6.89 9.66 -5.42
C THR A 275 6.12 8.72 -6.35
N ALA A 276 5.47 9.22 -7.38
CA ALA A 276 4.80 8.40 -8.41
C ALA A 276 5.80 7.63 -9.29
N ALA A 277 7.01 8.16 -9.49
CA ALA A 277 8.05 7.50 -10.29
C ALA A 277 8.71 6.30 -9.54
N GLN A 278 8.57 6.21 -8.23
CA GLN A 278 9.23 5.18 -7.41
C GLN A 278 8.87 3.73 -7.82
N PRO A 279 7.61 3.36 -8.07
CA PRO A 279 7.26 1.98 -8.45
C PRO A 279 7.77 1.56 -9.83
N THR A 280 8.02 2.52 -10.72
CA THR A 280 8.37 2.26 -12.12
C THR A 280 9.87 2.07 -12.33
N LEU A 281 10.70 2.77 -11.58
CA LEU A 281 12.16 2.74 -11.75
C LEU A 281 12.79 1.38 -11.49
N PRO A 282 12.41 0.60 -10.46
CA PRO A 282 12.97 -0.74 -10.24
C PRO A 282 12.63 -1.73 -11.36
N ALA A 283 11.50 -1.58 -12.03
CA ALA A 283 11.10 -2.47 -13.12
C ALA A 283 11.86 -2.20 -14.43
N THR A 284 12.40 -0.99 -14.62
CA THR A 284 13.17 -0.60 -15.80
C THR A 284 14.68 -0.75 -15.62
N SER A 285 15.16 -0.93 -14.39
CA SER A 285 16.58 -1.23 -14.14
C SER A 285 16.94 -2.57 -14.77
N PRO A 286 18.03 -2.69 -15.54
CA PRO A 286 18.43 -3.95 -16.10
C PRO A 286 18.62 -4.96 -14.96
N ARG A 287 17.94 -6.10 -15.08
CA ARG A 287 18.09 -7.22 -14.16
C ARG A 287 19.51 -7.75 -14.31
N THR A 288 20.44 -7.21 -13.53
CA THR A 288 21.73 -7.86 -13.38
C THR A 288 21.47 -9.19 -12.68
N SER A 289 21.85 -10.29 -13.30
CA SER A 289 21.86 -11.62 -12.70
C SER A 289 22.86 -11.60 -11.54
N SER A 290 22.43 -11.10 -10.40
CA SER A 290 23.20 -11.18 -9.17
C SER A 290 22.95 -12.53 -8.53
N PRO A 291 23.96 -13.19 -7.97
CA PRO A 291 23.79 -14.43 -7.21
C PRO A 291 22.82 -14.18 -6.04
N PRO A 292 22.23 -15.24 -5.45
CA PRO A 292 21.22 -15.13 -4.41
C PRO A 292 21.71 -14.20 -3.30
N ALA A 293 20.97 -13.10 -3.11
CA ALA A 293 21.30 -12.14 -2.10
C ALA A 293 21.03 -12.75 -0.73
N SER A 294 22.05 -12.85 0.08
CA SER A 294 21.91 -12.88 1.54
C SER A 294 20.96 -11.76 2.00
N PRO A 295 20.38 -11.81 3.21
CA PRO A 295 19.52 -10.74 3.76
C PRO A 295 20.15 -9.34 3.77
N THR A 296 21.40 -9.23 3.35
CA THR A 296 22.18 -8.02 3.09
C THR A 296 22.20 -7.59 1.62
N ALA A 297 21.14 -7.93 0.83
CA ALA A 297 21.03 -7.43 -0.55
C ALA A 297 21.24 -5.91 -0.62
N PRO A 298 22.02 -5.41 -1.59
CA PRO A 298 22.30 -3.98 -1.67
C PRO A 298 21.00 -3.22 -1.87
N ARG A 299 20.65 -2.41 -0.89
CA ARG A 299 19.55 -1.46 -0.97
C ARG A 299 20.05 -0.30 -1.82
N SER A 300 19.61 -0.22 -3.08
CA SER A 300 19.93 0.92 -3.91
C SER A 300 19.01 2.09 -3.54
N SER A 301 19.58 3.17 -3.03
CA SER A 301 18.91 4.46 -2.92
C SER A 301 19.35 5.33 -4.09
N LEU A 302 18.41 5.81 -4.91
CA LEU A 302 18.69 6.76 -5.97
C LEU A 302 18.28 8.15 -5.47
N PRO A 303 19.22 9.08 -5.27
CA PRO A 303 18.85 10.46 -4.99
C PRO A 303 18.21 11.08 -6.23
N THR A 304 17.08 11.74 -6.07
CA THR A 304 16.47 12.54 -7.13
C THR A 304 17.26 13.83 -7.33
N PRO A 305 17.50 14.27 -8.57
CA PRO A 305 18.10 15.57 -8.80
C PRO A 305 17.17 16.66 -8.25
N SER A 306 17.71 17.55 -7.42
CA SER A 306 17.00 18.74 -6.97
C SER A 306 16.69 19.64 -8.16
N ALA A 307 15.52 20.30 -8.14
CA ALA A 307 14.99 21.13 -9.20
C ALA A 307 15.75 22.45 -9.36
N SER A 308 17.06 22.42 -9.56
CA SER A 308 17.84 23.60 -9.99
C SER A 308 19.12 23.17 -10.66
N PRO A 309 19.34 23.54 -11.93
CA PRO A 309 20.57 23.23 -12.63
C PRO A 309 21.79 24.04 -12.18
N ASN A 310 21.66 24.97 -11.21
CA ASN A 310 22.73 25.87 -10.80
C ASN A 310 22.77 26.11 -9.30
N ARG A 311 23.19 25.10 -8.54
CA ARG A 311 23.91 25.32 -7.27
C ARG A 311 24.68 24.07 -6.89
N SER A 312 26.01 24.18 -6.94
CA SER A 312 26.91 23.25 -6.29
C SER A 312 26.64 23.25 -4.78
N ALA A 313 26.05 22.15 -4.27
CA ALA A 313 25.87 21.99 -2.83
C ALA A 313 27.20 21.52 -2.21
N SER A 314 27.94 22.48 -1.64
CA SER A 314 28.97 22.16 -0.65
C SER A 314 28.24 21.79 0.66
N ALA A 315 28.31 20.55 1.07
CA ALA A 315 27.83 20.08 2.36
C ALA A 315 28.77 20.61 3.46
N SER A 316 28.39 21.71 4.13
CA SER A 316 28.99 22.08 5.40
C SER A 316 28.10 21.62 6.55
N THR A 317 28.50 20.54 7.20
CA THR A 317 27.97 20.11 8.49
C THR A 317 28.34 21.16 9.54
N ARG A 318 27.41 22.04 9.92
CA ARG A 318 27.50 22.80 11.15
C ARG A 318 26.73 22.07 12.26
N SER A 319 27.48 21.52 13.20
CA SER A 319 26.97 21.09 14.50
C SER A 319 26.47 22.29 15.30
N VAL A 320 25.20 22.24 15.71
CA VAL A 320 24.62 23.24 16.64
C VAL A 320 24.92 22.76 18.06
N PRO A 321 25.54 23.59 18.92
CA PRO A 321 25.80 23.22 20.30
C PRO A 321 24.50 23.35 21.13
N ALA A 322 24.24 22.34 21.96
CA ALA A 322 23.14 22.29 22.92
C ALA A 322 23.29 23.41 23.95
N ARG A 323 22.28 24.24 24.10
CA ARG A 323 22.16 25.21 25.21
C ARG A 323 21.65 24.49 26.46
N SER A 324 22.48 24.47 27.50
CA SER A 324 22.09 24.05 28.84
C SER A 324 21.11 25.07 29.45
N ALA A 325 19.94 24.60 29.91
CA ALA A 325 19.04 25.36 30.76
C ALA A 325 19.55 25.32 32.22
N LYS A 326 19.67 26.51 32.86
CA LYS A 326 19.85 26.64 34.31
C LYS A 326 18.48 26.73 34.98
N PRO A 327 18.32 26.17 36.20
CA PRO A 327 17.10 26.30 36.95
C PRO A 327 17.08 27.58 37.80
N SER A 328 15.90 28.16 37.92
CA SER A 328 15.49 28.99 39.05
C SER A 328 14.01 28.78 39.30
#